data_259707268fef218dff51758bc63cbc9f
#
_entry.id   259707268fef218dff51758bc63cbc9f
#
_cell.length_a   1.000
_cell.length_b   1.000
_cell.length_c   1.000
_cell.angle_alpha   90.00
_cell.angle_beta   90.00
_cell.angle_gamma   90.00
#
_symmetry.space_group_name_H-M   'P 1'
#
loop_
_entity.id
_entity.type
_entity.pdbx_description
1 polymer ?
#
loop_
_entity_poly.entity_id
_entity_poly.type
_entity_poly.pdbx_seq_one_letter_code
_entity_poly.pdbx_strand_id
1 'polypeptide(L)'
;MGNGGTSVPEFIGWHRFILSWLGDDEVVCLSKDSKGTVEQTLKPLNSKEVGKKLLITPLSATQALVVEVRRQSVFDKLTPNETGVLVYLVDVTKGDDQGIITIITSKKTTKDNQILGSLKPGEKVSYKGITIQVVSSNKSGDTIKVSS
;
A
#
# COMPACT_ATOMS: atom_id res chain seq x y z
N MET A 1 8.38 -12.56 1.03
CA MET A 1 7.88 -13.93 1.26
C MET A 1 7.18 -13.97 2.59
N GLY A 2 6.02 -14.62 2.67
CA GLY A 2 5.19 -14.62 3.86
C GLY A 2 5.84 -15.33 5.03
N ASN A 3 5.74 -14.74 6.20
CA ASN A 3 6.14 -15.38 7.44
C ASN A 3 5.22 -16.59 7.66
N GLY A 4 5.77 -17.78 7.85
CA GLY A 4 5.03 -19.05 8.02
C GLY A 4 4.20 -19.16 9.31
N GLY A 5 3.61 -18.07 9.75
CA GLY A 5 2.69 -17.99 10.86
C GLY A 5 1.24 -18.33 10.49
N THR A 6 0.33 -18.07 11.40
CA THR A 6 -1.12 -18.32 11.24
C THR A 6 -1.78 -17.42 10.18
N SER A 7 -1.14 -16.33 9.74
CA SER A 7 -1.56 -15.51 8.62
C SER A 7 -0.74 -15.86 7.37
N VAL A 8 -1.42 -16.12 6.26
CA VAL A 8 -0.79 -16.31 4.95
C VAL A 8 -1.15 -15.09 4.11
N PRO A 9 -0.34 -14.02 4.18
CA PRO A 9 -0.60 -12.83 3.37
C PRO A 9 -0.33 -13.13 1.90
N GLU A 10 -1.22 -12.67 1.03
CA GLU A 10 -1.00 -12.65 -0.40
C GLU A 10 0.14 -11.71 -0.78
N PHE A 11 0.66 -11.87 -2.00
CA PHE A 11 1.62 -10.93 -2.56
C PHE A 11 1.09 -9.50 -2.51
N ILE A 12 1.95 -8.58 -2.08
CA ILE A 12 1.66 -7.14 -2.10
C ILE A 12 1.56 -6.63 -3.54
N GLY A 13 0.89 -5.50 -3.72
CA GLY A 13 0.58 -4.92 -5.01
C GLY A 13 1.81 -4.65 -5.87
N TRP A 14 2.93 -4.23 -5.28
CA TRP A 14 4.20 -4.05 -6.00
C TRP A 14 4.66 -5.33 -6.70
N HIS A 15 4.66 -6.48 -6.00
CA HIS A 15 5.04 -7.75 -6.61
C HIS A 15 4.07 -8.15 -7.74
N ARG A 16 2.77 -7.94 -7.55
CA ARG A 16 1.78 -8.20 -8.60
C ARG A 16 1.99 -7.30 -9.82
N PHE A 17 2.37 -6.05 -9.59
CA PHE A 17 2.66 -5.10 -10.66
C PHE A 17 3.88 -5.54 -11.49
N ILE A 18 5.02 -5.83 -10.87
CA ILE A 18 6.23 -6.25 -11.59
C ILE A 18 6.10 -7.62 -12.27
N LEU A 19 5.20 -8.48 -11.76
CA LEU A 19 4.87 -9.76 -12.37
C LEU A 19 3.79 -9.64 -13.46
N SER A 20 3.35 -8.42 -13.78
CA SER A 20 2.27 -8.15 -14.76
C SER A 20 0.94 -8.83 -14.42
N TRP A 21 0.66 -9.03 -13.12
CA TRP A 21 -0.62 -9.57 -12.63
C TRP A 21 -1.67 -8.48 -12.39
N LEU A 22 -1.25 -7.21 -12.42
CA LEU A 22 -2.13 -6.04 -12.45
C LEU A 22 -2.05 -5.40 -13.83
N GLY A 23 -3.20 -5.12 -14.41
CA GLY A 23 -3.29 -4.37 -15.67
C GLY A 23 -3.00 -2.88 -15.46
N ASP A 24 -2.66 -2.19 -16.54
CA ASP A 24 -2.40 -0.73 -16.50
C ASP A 24 -3.63 0.06 -16.05
N ASP A 25 -4.82 -0.46 -16.30
CA ASP A 25 -6.10 0.11 -15.87
C ASP A 25 -6.33 -0.05 -14.35
N GLU A 26 -5.60 -0.94 -13.69
CA GLU A 26 -5.68 -1.16 -12.24
C GLU A 26 -4.64 -0.36 -11.43
N VAL A 27 -3.71 0.33 -12.10
CA VAL A 27 -2.63 1.09 -11.46
C VAL A 27 -2.77 2.58 -11.73
N VAL A 28 -2.47 3.40 -10.73
CA VAL A 28 -2.33 4.85 -10.84
C VAL A 28 -0.87 5.20 -10.58
N CYS A 29 -0.21 5.80 -11.56
CA CYS A 29 1.12 6.39 -11.36
C CYS A 29 0.97 7.90 -11.28
N LEU A 30 1.31 8.48 -10.15
CA LEU A 30 1.39 9.94 -10.01
C LEU A 30 2.73 10.43 -10.57
N SER A 31 2.70 11.60 -11.20
CA SER A 31 3.96 12.23 -11.64
C SER A 31 4.75 12.70 -10.41
N LYS A 32 6.07 12.56 -10.45
CA LYS A 32 7.00 13.11 -9.44
C LYS A 32 6.82 14.62 -9.25
N ASP A 33 6.46 15.33 -10.31
CA ASP A 33 6.31 16.78 -10.33
C ASP A 33 4.87 17.23 -10.05
N SER A 34 3.96 16.28 -9.77
CA SER A 34 2.59 16.61 -9.39
C SER A 34 2.58 17.32 -8.04
N LYS A 35 2.37 18.63 -8.08
CA LYS A 35 2.14 19.42 -6.87
C LYS A 35 0.66 19.51 -6.59
N GLY A 36 0.32 19.54 -5.30
CA GLY A 36 -1.05 19.73 -4.86
C GLY A 36 -1.66 18.45 -4.27
N THR A 37 -2.95 18.31 -4.46
CA THR A 37 -3.72 17.25 -3.83
C THR A 37 -4.46 16.43 -4.88
N VAL A 38 -4.33 15.11 -4.77
CA VAL A 38 -5.07 14.13 -5.59
C VAL A 38 -5.87 13.24 -4.65
N GLU A 39 -7.15 13.04 -4.95
CA GLU A 39 -7.96 12.01 -4.30
C GLU A 39 -8.16 10.84 -5.25
N GLN A 40 -7.99 9.64 -4.72
CA GLN A 40 -8.13 8.40 -5.48
C GLN A 40 -8.82 7.34 -4.62
N THR A 41 -9.84 6.70 -5.20
CA THR A 41 -10.43 5.50 -4.59
C THR A 41 -9.70 4.27 -5.11
N LEU A 42 -9.17 3.46 -4.19
CA LEU A 42 -8.54 2.18 -4.48
C LEU A 42 -9.45 1.03 -4.05
N LYS A 43 -9.65 0.10 -4.95
CA LYS A 43 -10.29 -1.18 -4.66
C LYS A 43 -9.36 -2.06 -3.82
N PRO A 44 -9.87 -2.96 -2.98
CA PRO A 44 -9.04 -3.97 -2.33
C PRO A 44 -8.22 -4.74 -3.36
N LEU A 45 -6.96 -5.01 -3.05
CA LEU A 45 -6.02 -5.66 -3.96
C LEU A 45 -6.51 -7.01 -4.47
N ASN A 46 -7.27 -7.73 -3.64
CA ASN A 46 -7.87 -9.05 -3.96
C ASN A 46 -9.30 -8.94 -4.53
N SER A 47 -9.82 -7.74 -4.78
CA SER A 47 -11.14 -7.54 -5.37
C SER A 47 -11.17 -7.97 -6.83
N LYS A 48 -12.27 -8.61 -7.23
CA LYS A 48 -12.57 -8.89 -8.65
C LYS A 48 -13.26 -7.71 -9.36
N GLU A 49 -13.62 -6.67 -8.61
CA GLU A 49 -14.25 -5.48 -9.18
C GLU A 49 -13.24 -4.70 -10.04
N VAL A 50 -13.73 -4.17 -11.14
CA VAL A 50 -12.95 -3.26 -12.00
C VAL A 50 -12.65 -1.96 -11.24
N GLY A 51 -11.43 -1.46 -11.38
CA GLY A 51 -11.01 -0.19 -10.80
C GLY A 51 -9.56 -0.20 -10.35
N LYS A 52 -9.10 0.96 -9.90
CA LYS A 52 -7.72 1.14 -9.44
C LYS A 52 -7.48 0.39 -8.14
N LYS A 53 -6.38 -0.36 -8.06
CA LYS A 53 -5.99 -1.19 -6.92
C LYS A 53 -4.65 -0.78 -6.31
N LEU A 54 -3.81 -0.13 -7.11
CA LEU A 54 -2.47 0.28 -6.71
C LEU A 54 -2.24 1.73 -7.08
N LEU A 55 -1.64 2.50 -6.17
CA LEU A 55 -1.15 3.84 -6.47
C LEU A 55 0.36 3.87 -6.23
N ILE A 56 1.09 4.38 -7.21
CA ILE A 56 2.54 4.51 -7.18
C ILE A 56 2.90 5.98 -7.30
N THR A 57 3.69 6.49 -6.36
CA THR A 57 4.25 7.84 -6.38
C THR A 57 5.76 7.75 -6.44
N PRO A 58 6.40 8.03 -7.59
CA PRO A 58 7.84 8.04 -7.69
C PRO A 58 8.46 9.11 -6.79
N LEU A 59 9.53 8.75 -6.08
CA LEU A 59 10.34 9.66 -5.26
C LEU A 59 11.67 9.99 -5.95
N SER A 60 12.23 9.01 -6.64
CA SER A 60 13.46 9.09 -7.40
C SER A 60 13.45 8.07 -8.53
N ALA A 61 14.55 7.92 -9.26
CA ALA A 61 14.71 6.88 -10.27
C ALA A 61 14.66 5.45 -9.68
N THR A 62 14.92 5.31 -8.37
CA THR A 62 15.07 4.01 -7.70
C THR A 62 14.14 3.82 -6.50
N GLN A 63 13.34 4.83 -6.17
CA GLN A 63 12.45 4.79 -5.02
C GLN A 63 11.03 5.24 -5.38
N ALA A 64 10.04 4.56 -4.85
CA ALA A 64 8.64 4.94 -4.95
C ALA A 64 7.89 4.66 -3.65
N LEU A 65 6.92 5.52 -3.31
CA LEU A 65 5.87 5.18 -2.36
C LEU A 65 4.77 4.43 -3.10
N VAL A 66 4.32 3.34 -2.51
CA VAL A 66 3.25 2.51 -3.03
C VAL A 66 2.14 2.42 -2.01
N VAL A 67 0.91 2.52 -2.49
CA VAL A 67 -0.31 2.47 -1.67
C VAL A 67 -1.26 1.43 -2.22
N GLU A 68 -1.76 0.57 -1.35
CA GLU A 68 -2.75 -0.46 -1.66
C GLU A 68 -3.76 -0.61 -0.54
N VAL A 69 -4.91 -1.19 -0.85
CA VAL A 69 -5.95 -1.51 0.13
C VAL A 69 -5.95 -3.01 0.40
N ARG A 70 -5.78 -3.36 1.68
CA ARG A 70 -5.81 -4.76 2.14
C ARG A 70 -7.14 -5.07 2.81
N ARG A 71 -7.73 -6.20 2.44
CA ARG A 71 -8.94 -6.75 3.07
C ARG A 71 -8.74 -8.24 3.32
N GLN A 72 -9.34 -8.72 4.39
CA GLN A 72 -9.40 -10.16 4.64
C GLN A 72 -10.11 -10.88 3.50
N SER A 73 -9.56 -12.00 3.08
CA SER A 73 -10.13 -12.90 2.08
C SER A 73 -9.84 -14.35 2.43
N VAL A 74 -10.30 -15.28 1.59
CA VAL A 74 -9.99 -16.71 1.74
C VAL A 74 -8.47 -16.96 1.69
N PHE A 75 -7.77 -16.21 0.86
CA PHE A 75 -6.34 -16.37 0.63
C PHE A 75 -5.48 -15.37 1.42
N ASP A 76 -6.06 -14.27 1.88
CA ASP A 76 -5.37 -13.21 2.63
C ASP A 76 -5.97 -13.14 4.05
N LYS A 77 -5.52 -14.04 4.92
CA LYS A 77 -6.00 -14.15 6.31
C LYS A 77 -5.37 -13.07 7.18
N LEU A 78 -5.87 -11.86 7.03
CA LEU A 78 -5.40 -10.69 7.79
C LEU A 78 -6.19 -10.55 9.10
N THR A 79 -5.51 -10.08 10.12
CA THR A 79 -6.18 -9.60 11.34
C THR A 79 -6.84 -8.23 11.07
N PRO A 80 -7.80 -7.78 11.88
CA PRO A 80 -8.40 -6.45 11.75
C PRO A 80 -7.37 -5.32 11.72
N ASN A 81 -6.24 -5.47 12.40
CA ASN A 81 -5.16 -4.46 12.44
C ASN A 81 -4.34 -4.42 11.15
N GLU A 82 -4.30 -5.51 10.40
CA GLU A 82 -3.57 -5.62 9.13
C GLU A 82 -4.43 -5.18 7.94
N THR A 83 -5.75 -5.09 8.11
CA THR A 83 -6.67 -4.58 7.05
C THR A 83 -6.65 -3.06 6.99
N GLY A 84 -6.87 -2.48 5.81
CA GLY A 84 -6.91 -1.04 5.56
C GLY A 84 -5.95 -0.61 4.47
N VAL A 85 -5.56 0.65 4.49
CA VAL A 85 -4.62 1.22 3.51
C VAL A 85 -3.19 0.96 3.97
N LEU A 86 -2.44 0.20 3.19
CA LEU A 86 -1.03 -0.06 3.41
C LEU A 86 -0.19 0.90 2.57
N VAL A 87 0.77 1.58 3.21
CA VAL A 87 1.74 2.47 2.56
C VAL A 87 3.14 1.91 2.78
N TYR A 88 3.91 1.78 1.71
CA TYR A 88 5.27 1.29 1.81
C TYR A 88 6.21 1.95 0.79
N LEU A 89 7.46 2.03 1.17
CA LEU A 89 8.57 2.41 0.29
C LEU A 89 9.06 1.18 -0.45
N VAL A 90 9.24 1.33 -1.75
CA VAL A 90 10.03 0.42 -2.58
C VAL A 90 11.35 1.10 -2.89
N ASP A 91 12.46 0.44 -2.62
CA ASP A 91 13.82 0.91 -2.92
C ASP A 91 14.59 -0.19 -3.65
N VAL A 92 14.65 -0.08 -4.97
CA VAL A 92 15.27 -1.10 -5.83
C VAL A 92 16.81 -1.09 -5.81
N THR A 93 17.43 -0.16 -5.06
CA THR A 93 18.89 -0.19 -4.84
C THR A 93 19.30 -1.19 -3.78
N LYS A 94 18.34 -1.67 -2.97
CA LYS A 94 18.57 -2.61 -1.89
C LYS A 94 18.49 -4.05 -2.40
N GLY A 95 19.35 -4.91 -1.87
CA GLY A 95 19.26 -6.35 -2.10
C GLY A 95 18.08 -6.99 -1.35
N ASP A 96 17.75 -8.22 -1.69
CA ASP A 96 16.60 -8.97 -1.14
C ASP A 96 16.65 -9.10 0.38
N ASP A 97 17.83 -9.15 0.97
CA ASP A 97 18.09 -9.23 2.41
C ASP A 97 18.12 -7.86 3.12
N GLN A 98 18.15 -6.77 2.36
CA GLN A 98 18.29 -5.40 2.87
C GLN A 98 16.97 -4.62 2.97
N GLY A 99 15.85 -5.28 2.68
CA GLY A 99 14.52 -4.67 2.78
C GLY A 99 14.21 -3.73 1.61
N ILE A 100 14.04 -4.30 0.41
CA ILE A 100 13.52 -3.59 -0.78
C ILE A 100 12.18 -2.91 -0.44
N ILE A 101 11.37 -3.55 0.40
CA ILE A 101 10.07 -3.06 0.85
C ILE A 101 10.18 -2.63 2.32
N THR A 102 9.82 -1.38 2.59
CA THR A 102 9.76 -0.84 3.96
C THR A 102 8.39 -0.23 4.21
N ILE A 103 7.66 -0.73 5.20
CA ILE A 103 6.34 -0.19 5.55
C ILE A 103 6.50 1.19 6.17
N ILE A 104 5.76 2.16 5.66
CA ILE A 104 5.72 3.53 6.16
C ILE A 104 4.49 3.66 7.06
N THR A 105 4.75 3.80 8.36
CA THR A 105 3.68 3.87 9.37
C THR A 105 4.07 4.79 10.51
N SER A 106 3.08 5.45 11.11
CA SER A 106 3.24 6.16 12.38
C SER A 106 2.94 5.27 13.60
N LYS A 107 2.49 4.04 13.36
CA LYS A 107 2.14 3.09 14.43
C LYS A 107 3.39 2.40 14.96
N LYS A 108 3.41 2.17 16.28
CA LYS A 108 4.50 1.44 16.93
C LYS A 108 4.44 -0.04 16.56
N THR A 109 5.60 -0.65 16.37
CA THR A 109 5.73 -2.10 16.23
C THR A 109 5.27 -2.78 17.52
N THR A 110 4.49 -3.84 17.42
CA THR A 110 4.12 -4.66 18.59
C THR A 110 5.30 -5.50 19.07
N LYS A 111 5.20 -6.08 20.30
CA LYS A 111 6.23 -6.95 20.88
C LYS A 111 6.59 -8.16 19.99
N ASP A 112 5.69 -8.57 19.11
CA ASP A 112 5.86 -9.72 18.20
C ASP A 112 6.43 -9.33 16.82
N ASN A 113 7.05 -8.15 16.70
CA ASN A 113 7.57 -7.60 15.44
C ASN A 113 6.53 -7.51 14.30
N GLN A 114 5.25 -7.59 14.61
CA GLN A 114 4.19 -7.37 13.62
C GLN A 114 4.11 -5.87 13.33
N ILE A 115 4.40 -5.51 12.10
CA ILE A 115 4.26 -4.14 11.62
C ILE A 115 2.77 -3.92 11.33
N LEU A 116 2.05 -3.41 12.32
CA LEU A 116 0.66 -3.00 12.18
C LEU A 116 0.62 -1.65 11.46
N GLY A 117 0.85 -1.69 10.14
CA GLY A 117 1.06 -0.48 9.35
C GLY A 117 -0.18 0.06 8.64
N SER A 118 -1.25 -0.71 8.55
CA SER A 118 -2.43 -0.29 7.78
C SER A 118 -3.15 0.90 8.41
N LEU A 119 -3.38 1.93 7.60
CA LEU A 119 -4.10 3.14 7.98
C LEU A 119 -5.60 2.91 7.93
N LYS A 120 -6.30 3.54 8.85
CA LYS A 120 -7.77 3.56 8.96
C LYS A 120 -8.31 4.94 8.54
N PRO A 121 -9.63 5.09 8.31
CA PRO A 121 -10.23 6.39 8.04
C PRO A 121 -9.81 7.46 9.05
N GLY A 122 -9.41 8.63 8.56
CA GLY A 122 -8.89 9.75 9.34
C GLY A 122 -7.38 9.68 9.62
N GLU A 123 -6.75 8.50 9.52
CA GLU A 123 -5.31 8.36 9.74
C GLU A 123 -4.50 8.82 8.53
N LYS A 124 -3.28 9.27 8.78
CA LYS A 124 -2.34 9.71 7.75
C LYS A 124 -0.90 9.35 8.09
N VAL A 125 -0.08 9.31 7.08
CA VAL A 125 1.38 9.16 7.19
C VAL A 125 2.05 10.08 6.19
N SER A 126 3.23 10.59 6.55
CA SER A 126 4.03 11.45 5.66
C SER A 126 5.43 10.86 5.49
N TYR A 127 5.94 10.91 4.27
CA TYR A 127 7.28 10.47 3.94
C TYR A 127 7.86 11.34 2.80
N LYS A 128 9.03 11.92 3.03
CA LYS A 128 9.75 12.79 2.05
C LYS A 128 8.86 13.86 1.40
N GLY A 129 8.03 14.53 2.20
CA GLY A 129 7.16 15.62 1.73
C GLY A 129 5.82 15.16 1.13
N ILE A 130 5.62 13.87 0.93
CA ILE A 130 4.35 13.30 0.48
C ILE A 130 3.54 12.83 1.68
N THR A 131 2.28 13.24 1.76
CA THR A 131 1.34 12.81 2.78
C THR A 131 0.22 11.97 2.15
N ILE A 132 0.01 10.80 2.72
CA ILE A 132 -1.09 9.90 2.38
C ILE A 132 -2.07 9.89 3.55
N GLN A 133 -3.32 10.24 3.28
CA GLN A 133 -4.42 10.25 4.26
C GLN A 133 -5.56 9.37 3.77
N VAL A 134 -6.14 8.57 4.66
CA VAL A 134 -7.37 7.83 4.38
C VAL A 134 -8.56 8.72 4.67
N VAL A 135 -9.32 9.06 3.64
CA VAL A 135 -10.51 9.92 3.74
C VAL A 135 -11.71 9.11 4.17
N SER A 136 -11.96 8.00 3.50
CA SER A 136 -13.10 7.13 3.78
C SER A 136 -12.79 5.68 3.43
N SER A 137 -13.58 4.77 4.00
CA SER A 137 -13.48 3.33 3.78
C SER A 137 -14.86 2.72 3.67
N ASN A 138 -15.05 1.86 2.69
CA ASN A 138 -16.28 1.06 2.53
C ASN A 138 -15.94 -0.32 1.93
N LYS A 139 -16.96 -1.14 1.71
CA LYS A 139 -16.78 -2.50 1.18
C LYS A 139 -16.12 -2.51 -0.21
N SER A 140 -16.40 -1.50 -1.02
CA SER A 140 -15.90 -1.41 -2.41
C SER A 140 -14.51 -0.79 -2.52
N GLY A 141 -13.96 -0.21 -1.45
CA GLY A 141 -12.63 0.38 -1.47
C GLY A 141 -12.45 1.51 -0.48
N ASP A 142 -11.25 2.07 -0.47
CA ASP A 142 -10.87 3.19 0.37
C ASP A 142 -10.49 4.39 -0.49
N THR A 143 -11.01 5.55 -0.12
CA THR A 143 -10.61 6.81 -0.75
C THR A 143 -9.42 7.38 0.02
N ILE A 144 -8.35 7.62 -0.69
CA ILE A 144 -7.13 8.21 -0.17
C ILE A 144 -6.90 9.59 -0.77
N LYS A 145 -6.28 10.44 0.00
CA LYS A 145 -5.81 11.77 -0.40
C LYS A 145 -4.30 11.79 -0.35
N VAL A 146 -3.69 12.10 -1.49
CA VAL A 146 -2.25 12.26 -1.62
C VAL A 146 -1.97 13.75 -1.78
N SER A 147 -1.07 14.29 -0.97
CA SER A 147 -0.64 15.69 -1.05
C SER A 147 0.89 15.81 -0.96
N SER A 148 1.44 16.70 -1.72
CA SER A 148 2.87 17.03 -1.79
C SER A 148 3.08 18.52 -1.63
#